data_2c2a4642436e582aef147841a546613e
#
_entry.id   2c2a4642436e582aef147841a546613e
#
_cell.length_a   1.000
_cell.length_b   1.000
_cell.length_c   1.000
_cell.angle_alpha   90.00
_cell.angle_beta   90.00
_cell.angle_gamma   90.00
#
_symmetry.space_group_name_H-M   'P 1'
#
loop_
_entity.id
_entity.type
_entity.pdbx_description
1 polymer ?
#
loop_
_entity_poly.entity_id
_entity_poly.type
_entity_poly.pdbx_seq_one_letter_code
_entity_poly.pdbx_strand_id
1 'polypeptide(L)'
;MNATCYCDLFCGRYSVGANDCCPDFLTFCLSGDPAPTSATEKPPTSTTRHQPRCIKDGMEYEDGFSIKENCNYCTCKQKAWICTKKVCLVHQEMIQSINSRHVGWTASNYSHFWGMTLDEGIRYRLGTIPPSANILAMNAIKVIADLKYDMPEFFIASYKWPGWIHGPLDQHNCAASWAFSTATVAADRIAIHSMGRRKANLSPQNLISCDTKNPNGCSGGRIDSAWWYLRHHGLVSNECYPFSMDYKYGKDTCMMASRPAGNGKRHATMTCPNSVVNSNEISLCTPPYRIPSNETEIMKEILENGPVQAVMQVHGDFFLYKEGIYRYTNVAKRMPENDQKQGTHSVKLTGWGHQKGPDGKKVKFWIATNSWGKWWGENGSFRIVRGENESGIEQLIIGVWGQSGPN
;
A
#
# COMPACT_ATOMS: atom_id res chain seq x y z
N MET A 1 6.98 -40.24 -8.70
CA MET A 1 7.51 -40.50 -7.36
C MET A 1 7.49 -39.20 -6.58
N ASN A 2 6.79 -39.23 -5.46
CA ASN A 2 6.66 -38.17 -4.43
C ASN A 2 6.30 -36.77 -4.87
N ALA A 3 5.06 -36.59 -5.35
CA ALA A 3 4.35 -35.40 -5.04
C ALA A 3 4.06 -35.46 -3.53
N THR A 4 4.70 -34.64 -2.71
CA THR A 4 4.34 -34.47 -1.30
C THR A 4 3.03 -33.68 -1.25
N CYS A 5 1.91 -34.39 -1.31
CA CYS A 5 0.63 -33.87 -0.89
C CYS A 5 0.66 -33.71 0.63
N TYR A 6 0.49 -32.51 1.13
CA TYR A 6 0.31 -32.30 2.56
C TYR A 6 -1.15 -32.58 2.94
N CYS A 7 -1.37 -33.67 3.66
CA CYS A 7 -2.62 -33.92 4.39
C CYS A 7 -2.56 -33.11 5.69
N ASP A 8 -2.93 -31.83 5.67
CA ASP A 8 -3.06 -31.05 6.89
C ASP A 8 -4.53 -30.77 7.19
N LEU A 9 -4.81 -30.49 8.47
CA LEU A 9 -6.16 -30.24 8.98
C LEU A 9 -6.80 -28.92 8.48
N PHE A 10 -6.10 -28.18 7.60
CA PHE A 10 -6.60 -26.95 6.99
C PHE A 10 -7.35 -27.21 5.69
N CYS A 11 -7.15 -28.36 5.06
CA CYS A 11 -7.99 -28.81 3.95
C CYS A 11 -9.44 -28.92 4.39
N GLY A 12 -10.29 -28.03 3.90
CA GLY A 12 -11.74 -28.07 4.15
C GLY A 12 -12.31 -27.12 5.23
N ARG A 13 -11.49 -26.26 5.87
CA ARG A 13 -12.00 -25.29 6.87
C ARG A 13 -12.42 -23.92 6.32
N TYR A 14 -12.13 -23.60 5.07
CA TYR A 14 -12.56 -22.34 4.47
C TYR A 14 -13.20 -22.60 3.11
N SER A 15 -14.51 -22.54 3.10
CA SER A 15 -15.36 -22.58 1.91
C SER A 15 -15.11 -21.37 1.02
N VAL A 16 -15.14 -21.65 -0.29
CA VAL A 16 -15.27 -20.76 -1.45
C VAL A 16 -13.92 -20.32 -2.08
N GLY A 17 -13.39 -21.17 -2.95
CA GLY A 17 -12.64 -20.75 -4.11
C GLY A 17 -11.15 -21.06 -4.20
N ALA A 18 -10.54 -21.69 -3.23
CA ALA A 18 -9.17 -22.23 -3.35
C ALA A 18 -9.17 -23.73 -3.03
N ASN A 19 -9.28 -24.56 -4.05
CA ASN A 19 -8.97 -25.97 -3.95
C ASN A 19 -7.45 -26.14 -4.01
N ASP A 20 -6.78 -26.04 -2.88
CA ASP A 20 -5.37 -26.39 -2.68
C ASP A 20 -5.19 -27.79 -2.10
N CYS A 21 -6.29 -28.48 -1.86
CA CYS A 21 -6.31 -29.87 -1.44
C CYS A 21 -6.09 -30.83 -2.62
N CYS A 22 -5.33 -31.91 -2.39
CA CYS A 22 -5.23 -32.98 -3.38
C CYS A 22 -6.60 -33.56 -3.71
N PRO A 23 -6.89 -33.93 -4.98
CA PRO A 23 -8.19 -34.46 -5.39
C PRO A 23 -8.63 -35.72 -4.64
N ASP A 24 -7.70 -36.46 -4.06
CA ASP A 24 -7.89 -37.69 -3.32
C ASP A 24 -7.88 -37.53 -1.78
N PHE A 25 -7.80 -36.29 -1.28
CA PHE A 25 -7.77 -35.98 0.15
C PHE A 25 -8.92 -36.66 0.94
N LEU A 26 -10.14 -36.61 0.42
CA LEU A 26 -11.31 -37.23 1.07
C LEU A 26 -11.21 -38.75 1.11
N THR A 27 -10.60 -39.36 0.09
CA THR A 27 -10.50 -40.82 -0.04
C THR A 27 -9.40 -41.42 0.81
N PHE A 28 -8.21 -40.77 0.85
CA PHE A 28 -7.04 -41.33 1.51
C PHE A 28 -6.77 -40.80 2.91
N CYS A 29 -7.15 -39.55 3.19
CA CYS A 29 -6.80 -38.92 4.47
C CYS A 29 -7.91 -38.98 5.52
N LEU A 30 -9.17 -39.17 5.11
CA LEU A 30 -10.32 -39.20 6.05
C LEU A 30 -11.02 -40.55 6.17
N SER A 31 -10.93 -41.46 5.18
CA SER A 31 -11.67 -42.72 5.20
C SER A 31 -10.96 -43.88 5.92
N GLY A 32 -9.65 -43.79 6.12
CA GLY A 32 -8.91 -44.84 6.87
C GLY A 32 -8.93 -46.24 6.28
N ASP A 33 -9.43 -46.42 5.05
CA ASP A 33 -9.53 -47.74 4.42
C ASP A 33 -8.24 -48.13 3.74
N PRO A 34 -7.80 -49.41 3.91
CA PRO A 34 -6.59 -49.93 3.25
C PRO A 34 -6.82 -50.07 1.74
N ALA A 35 -5.78 -49.78 0.98
CA ALA A 35 -5.74 -49.89 -0.47
C ALA A 35 -6.27 -51.26 -0.97
N PRO A 36 -7.08 -51.31 -2.04
CA PRO A 36 -7.56 -52.55 -2.60
C PRO A 36 -6.38 -53.36 -3.23
N THR A 37 -6.24 -54.59 -2.77
CA THR A 37 -5.29 -55.58 -3.32
C THR A 37 -5.68 -55.94 -4.75
N SER A 38 -4.67 -55.99 -5.60
CA SER A 38 -4.68 -56.23 -7.02
C SER A 38 -5.53 -57.42 -7.50
N ALA A 39 -6.48 -57.15 -8.38
CA ALA A 39 -7.01 -58.15 -9.31
C ALA A 39 -6.18 -58.11 -10.61
N THR A 40 -5.63 -59.25 -10.97
CA THR A 40 -4.88 -59.48 -12.21
C THR A 40 -5.84 -59.45 -13.42
N GLU A 41 -5.87 -58.33 -14.14
CA GLU A 41 -6.40 -58.32 -15.51
C GLU A 41 -5.24 -58.09 -16.49
N LYS A 42 -5.20 -58.94 -17.54
CA LYS A 42 -4.26 -58.84 -18.64
C LYS A 42 -4.38 -57.46 -19.33
N PRO A 43 -3.26 -56.82 -19.67
CA PRO A 43 -3.33 -55.50 -20.30
C PRO A 43 -3.87 -55.62 -21.74
N PRO A 44 -4.81 -54.77 -22.17
CA PRO A 44 -5.07 -54.55 -23.58
C PRO A 44 -3.83 -53.92 -24.21
N THR A 45 -3.40 -54.46 -25.36
CA THR A 45 -2.37 -53.85 -26.21
C THR A 45 -2.82 -52.45 -26.65
N SER A 46 -2.52 -51.48 -25.83
CA SER A 46 -2.68 -50.07 -26.17
C SER A 46 -1.42 -49.57 -26.87
N THR A 47 -1.53 -49.28 -28.14
CA THR A 47 -0.59 -48.43 -28.88
C THR A 47 -0.52 -47.09 -28.11
N THR A 48 0.49 -46.94 -27.26
CA THR A 48 0.81 -45.70 -26.56
C THR A 48 1.15 -44.66 -27.61
N ARG A 49 0.15 -43.84 -28.02
CA ARG A 49 0.44 -42.54 -28.60
C ARG A 49 1.24 -41.79 -27.55
N HIS A 50 2.53 -41.60 -27.77
CA HIS A 50 3.32 -40.67 -26.97
C HIS A 50 2.65 -39.33 -27.02
N GLN A 51 1.91 -38.95 -25.94
CA GLN A 51 1.37 -37.62 -25.82
C GLN A 51 2.55 -36.62 -25.81
N PRO A 52 2.45 -35.53 -26.54
CA PRO A 52 3.51 -34.55 -26.59
C PRO A 52 3.77 -34.00 -25.17
N ARG A 53 5.03 -34.00 -24.74
CA ARG A 53 5.46 -33.49 -23.44
C ARG A 53 6.31 -32.26 -23.59
N CYS A 54 6.14 -31.29 -22.69
CA CYS A 54 7.00 -30.11 -22.57
C CYS A 54 8.10 -30.38 -21.54
N ILE A 55 9.27 -29.83 -21.76
CA ILE A 55 10.39 -29.93 -20.81
C ILE A 55 10.58 -28.55 -20.16
N LYS A 56 10.73 -28.53 -18.83
CA LYS A 56 11.13 -27.33 -18.06
C LYS A 56 11.95 -27.77 -16.86
N ASP A 57 13.10 -27.14 -16.66
CA ASP A 57 14.05 -27.43 -15.57
C ASP A 57 14.42 -28.92 -15.46
N GLY A 58 14.53 -29.61 -16.61
CA GLY A 58 14.83 -31.03 -16.69
C GLY A 58 13.67 -31.97 -16.38
N MET A 59 12.47 -31.46 -16.09
CA MET A 59 11.26 -32.26 -15.87
C MET A 59 10.34 -32.24 -17.08
N GLU A 60 9.67 -33.38 -17.32
CA GLU A 60 8.68 -33.55 -18.40
C GLU A 60 7.26 -33.30 -17.87
N TYR A 61 6.47 -32.55 -18.62
CA TYR A 61 5.09 -32.22 -18.32
C TYR A 61 4.16 -32.63 -19.46
N GLU A 62 3.01 -33.16 -19.13
CA GLU A 62 2.02 -33.62 -20.11
C GLU A 62 1.33 -32.44 -20.83
N ASP A 63 0.82 -32.70 -22.02
CA ASP A 63 0.05 -31.70 -22.77
C ASP A 63 -1.18 -31.24 -21.96
N GLY A 64 -1.40 -29.94 -21.91
CA GLY A 64 -2.43 -29.30 -21.08
C GLY A 64 -1.99 -28.91 -19.65
N PHE A 65 -0.83 -29.41 -19.18
CA PHE A 65 -0.33 -29.00 -17.85
C PHE A 65 0.03 -27.51 -17.82
N SER A 66 -0.34 -26.83 -16.74
CA SER A 66 -0.09 -25.39 -16.57
C SER A 66 0.76 -25.11 -15.35
N ILE A 67 1.74 -24.24 -15.51
CA ILE A 67 2.59 -23.72 -14.43
C ILE A 67 2.43 -22.21 -14.32
N LYS A 68 2.52 -21.69 -13.11
CA LYS A 68 2.57 -20.24 -12.89
C LYS A 68 4.03 -19.81 -12.83
N GLU A 69 4.42 -18.87 -13.69
CA GLU A 69 5.74 -18.25 -13.71
C GLU A 69 5.57 -16.75 -13.48
N ASN A 70 5.98 -16.27 -12.30
CA ASN A 70 5.65 -14.95 -11.82
C ASN A 70 4.13 -14.68 -11.94
N CYS A 71 3.68 -13.66 -12.67
CA CYS A 71 2.27 -13.34 -12.86
C CYS A 71 1.62 -14.03 -14.07
N ASN A 72 2.40 -14.79 -14.85
CA ASN A 72 1.94 -15.44 -16.07
C ASN A 72 1.70 -16.93 -15.86
N TYR A 73 0.73 -17.48 -16.60
CA TYR A 73 0.49 -18.92 -16.69
C TYR A 73 1.02 -19.44 -18.02
N CYS A 74 1.85 -20.46 -17.96
CA CYS A 74 2.38 -21.16 -19.10
C CYS A 74 1.75 -22.54 -19.19
N THR A 75 1.08 -22.84 -20.30
CA THR A 75 0.44 -24.14 -20.55
C THR A 75 1.25 -24.91 -21.57
N CYS A 76 1.54 -26.16 -21.29
CA CYS A 76 2.15 -27.08 -22.25
C CYS A 76 1.16 -27.40 -23.39
N LYS A 77 1.50 -27.06 -24.62
CA LYS A 77 0.72 -27.41 -25.82
C LYS A 77 1.65 -27.89 -26.91
N GLN A 78 1.44 -29.14 -27.35
CA GLN A 78 2.20 -29.74 -28.48
C GLN A 78 3.73 -29.58 -28.32
N LYS A 79 4.28 -29.90 -27.16
CA LYS A 79 5.71 -29.80 -26.79
C LYS A 79 6.24 -28.37 -26.61
N ALA A 80 5.40 -27.33 -26.68
CA ALA A 80 5.79 -25.96 -26.48
C ALA A 80 5.05 -25.35 -25.29
N TRP A 81 5.73 -24.50 -24.52
CA TRP A 81 5.10 -23.70 -23.46
C TRP A 81 4.46 -22.46 -24.08
N ILE A 82 3.15 -22.33 -23.95
CA ILE A 82 2.40 -21.14 -24.38
C ILE A 82 2.03 -20.35 -23.12
N CYS A 83 2.67 -19.20 -22.96
CA CYS A 83 2.49 -18.35 -21.77
C CYS A 83 1.56 -17.17 -22.06
N THR A 84 0.78 -16.76 -21.05
CA THR A 84 0.12 -15.46 -21.06
C THR A 84 1.17 -14.35 -21.06
N LYS A 85 0.83 -13.17 -21.61
CA LYS A 85 1.76 -12.04 -21.74
C LYS A 85 1.25 -10.85 -20.91
N LYS A 86 0.99 -11.10 -19.61
CA LYS A 86 0.64 -10.03 -18.68
C LYS A 86 1.91 -9.32 -18.20
N VAL A 87 1.81 -8.02 -17.97
CA VAL A 87 2.89 -7.25 -17.36
C VAL A 87 2.93 -7.56 -15.87
N CYS A 88 4.01 -8.18 -15.42
CA CYS A 88 4.20 -8.52 -14.03
C CYS A 88 4.70 -7.30 -13.24
N LEU A 89 4.25 -7.16 -12.00
CA LEU A 89 4.65 -6.08 -11.12
C LEU A 89 6.15 -6.15 -10.80
N VAL A 90 6.66 -7.36 -10.56
CA VAL A 90 8.10 -7.63 -10.46
C VAL A 90 8.64 -7.97 -11.84
N HIS A 91 9.44 -7.07 -12.39
CA HIS A 91 10.03 -7.20 -13.72
C HIS A 91 11.56 -7.28 -13.62
N GLN A 92 12.10 -8.47 -13.77
CA GLN A 92 13.52 -8.74 -13.50
C GLN A 92 14.47 -7.92 -14.40
N GLU A 93 14.12 -7.78 -15.68
CA GLU A 93 14.92 -6.99 -16.62
C GLU A 93 14.92 -5.50 -16.26
N MET A 94 13.79 -4.97 -15.78
CA MET A 94 13.69 -3.59 -15.29
C MET A 94 14.58 -3.38 -14.07
N ILE A 95 14.55 -4.30 -13.09
CA ILE A 95 15.41 -4.26 -11.89
C ILE A 95 16.89 -4.23 -12.31
N GLN A 96 17.31 -5.14 -13.18
CA GLN A 96 18.70 -5.19 -13.67
C GLN A 96 19.08 -3.92 -14.42
N SER A 97 18.20 -3.41 -15.29
CA SER A 97 18.46 -2.20 -16.06
C SER A 97 18.55 -0.95 -15.19
N ILE A 98 17.73 -0.81 -14.14
CA ILE A 98 17.79 0.30 -13.19
C ILE A 98 19.12 0.23 -12.42
N ASN A 99 19.44 -0.93 -11.87
CA ASN A 99 20.62 -1.11 -11.02
C ASN A 99 21.93 -0.96 -11.81
N SER A 100 21.99 -1.40 -13.07
CA SER A 100 23.19 -1.27 -13.91
C SER A 100 23.45 0.16 -14.40
N ARG A 101 22.40 0.99 -14.53
CA ARG A 101 22.51 2.36 -15.06
C ARG A 101 22.78 3.43 -14.01
N HIS A 102 22.79 3.06 -12.72
CA HIS A 102 23.03 3.99 -11.61
C HIS A 102 22.18 5.27 -11.68
N VAL A 103 20.87 5.11 -11.84
CA VAL A 103 19.91 6.20 -12.08
C VAL A 103 19.64 7.09 -10.84
N GLY A 104 20.38 6.90 -9.76
CA GLY A 104 20.22 7.64 -8.50
C GLY A 104 19.44 6.89 -7.42
N TRP A 105 18.89 5.73 -7.76
CA TRP A 105 18.23 4.83 -6.83
C TRP A 105 18.40 3.37 -7.27
N THR A 106 18.12 2.43 -6.38
CA THR A 106 18.22 0.99 -6.64
C THR A 106 16.85 0.32 -6.56
N ALA A 107 16.66 -0.71 -7.38
CA ALA A 107 15.47 -1.53 -7.43
C ALA A 107 15.70 -2.90 -6.77
N SER A 108 14.64 -3.48 -6.21
CA SER A 108 14.67 -4.80 -5.59
C SER A 108 13.48 -5.66 -6.04
N ASN A 109 13.68 -6.97 -5.96
CA ASN A 109 12.62 -7.96 -6.12
C ASN A 109 11.94 -8.17 -4.75
N TYR A 110 10.72 -7.72 -4.62
CA TYR A 110 9.93 -7.93 -3.41
C TYR A 110 9.04 -9.17 -3.53
N SER A 111 9.23 -10.15 -2.65
CA SER A 111 8.41 -11.38 -2.61
C SER A 111 6.92 -11.08 -2.45
N HIS A 112 6.55 -10.03 -1.72
CA HIS A 112 5.18 -9.56 -1.54
C HIS A 112 4.50 -9.09 -2.84
N PHE A 113 5.27 -8.80 -3.87
CA PHE A 113 4.77 -8.41 -5.19
C PHE A 113 4.96 -9.51 -6.24
N TRP A 114 5.68 -10.57 -5.89
CA TRP A 114 5.87 -11.70 -6.79
C TRP A 114 4.54 -12.38 -7.12
N GLY A 115 4.31 -12.62 -8.38
CA GLY A 115 3.07 -13.25 -8.86
C GLY A 115 1.91 -12.29 -9.10
N MET A 116 2.08 -10.99 -8.80
CA MET A 116 1.10 -9.94 -9.11
C MET A 116 1.37 -9.35 -10.50
N THR A 117 0.30 -9.04 -11.22
CA THR A 117 0.35 -8.20 -12.41
C THR A 117 0.48 -6.72 -12.01
N LEU A 118 0.94 -5.87 -12.95
CA LEU A 118 0.95 -4.41 -12.74
C LEU A 118 -0.45 -3.87 -12.44
N ASP A 119 -1.49 -4.39 -13.12
CA ASP A 119 -2.88 -4.01 -12.85
C ASP A 119 -3.33 -4.34 -11.42
N GLU A 120 -2.94 -5.51 -10.92
CA GLU A 120 -3.22 -5.90 -9.52
C GLU A 120 -2.45 -5.03 -8.53
N GLY A 121 -1.18 -4.69 -8.83
CA GLY A 121 -0.41 -3.74 -8.02
C GLY A 121 -1.09 -2.39 -7.93
N ILE A 122 -1.49 -1.81 -9.05
CA ILE A 122 -2.23 -0.54 -9.12
C ILE A 122 -3.56 -0.65 -8.36
N ARG A 123 -4.30 -1.74 -8.59
CA ARG A 123 -5.63 -1.96 -8.02
C ARG A 123 -5.61 -2.16 -6.51
N TYR A 124 -4.61 -2.85 -5.96
CA TYR A 124 -4.63 -3.28 -4.55
C TYR A 124 -3.66 -2.52 -3.65
N ARG A 125 -2.61 -1.91 -4.21
CA ARG A 125 -1.55 -1.26 -3.43
C ARG A 125 -1.60 0.27 -3.44
N LEU A 126 -2.44 0.87 -4.28
CA LEU A 126 -2.61 2.32 -4.35
C LEU A 126 -3.90 2.75 -3.62
N GLY A 127 -4.84 3.33 -4.33
CA GLY A 127 -6.20 3.48 -3.84
C GLY A 127 -6.66 4.92 -3.59
N THR A 128 -5.85 5.91 -3.88
CA THR A 128 -6.33 7.30 -3.88
C THR A 128 -7.05 7.59 -5.18
N ILE A 129 -8.32 7.99 -5.12
CA ILE A 129 -9.04 8.49 -6.29
C ILE A 129 -8.48 9.87 -6.64
N PRO A 130 -8.19 10.15 -7.92
CA PRO A 130 -7.66 11.45 -8.34
C PRO A 130 -8.49 12.61 -7.79
N PRO A 131 -7.84 13.66 -7.27
CA PRO A 131 -8.53 14.81 -6.70
C PRO A 131 -9.44 15.49 -7.74
N SER A 132 -10.63 15.90 -7.31
CA SER A 132 -11.53 16.66 -8.17
C SER A 132 -10.99 18.08 -8.45
N ALA A 133 -11.45 18.71 -9.52
CA ALA A 133 -11.10 20.08 -9.86
C ALA A 133 -11.37 21.05 -8.68
N ASN A 134 -12.44 20.81 -7.91
CA ASN A 134 -12.79 21.65 -6.74
C ASN A 134 -11.73 21.58 -5.64
N ILE A 135 -11.10 20.41 -5.41
CA ILE A 135 -10.02 20.30 -4.41
C ILE A 135 -8.77 21.01 -4.91
N LEU A 136 -8.46 20.86 -6.19
CA LEU A 136 -7.30 21.54 -6.79
C LEU A 136 -7.51 23.06 -6.82
N ALA A 137 -8.76 23.54 -6.87
CA ALA A 137 -9.12 24.94 -6.82
C ALA A 137 -9.28 25.50 -5.38
N MET A 138 -9.16 24.66 -4.33
CA MET A 138 -9.18 25.17 -2.95
C MET A 138 -8.12 26.24 -2.76
N ASN A 139 -8.52 27.36 -2.10
CA ASN A 139 -7.56 28.39 -1.73
C ASN A 139 -6.43 27.81 -0.87
N ALA A 140 -5.21 27.97 -1.33
CA ALA A 140 -4.05 27.60 -0.56
C ALA A 140 -3.81 28.62 0.55
N ILE A 141 -3.59 28.13 1.76
CA ILE A 141 -3.11 28.98 2.85
C ILE A 141 -1.63 29.24 2.59
N LYS A 142 -1.28 30.49 2.27
CA LYS A 142 0.11 30.91 2.25
C LYS A 142 0.54 31.11 3.70
N VAL A 143 1.51 30.32 4.13
CA VAL A 143 2.23 30.64 5.36
C VAL A 143 3.06 31.87 5.04
N ILE A 144 2.68 33.03 5.56
CA ILE A 144 3.38 34.30 5.30
C ILE A 144 4.85 34.08 5.65
N ALA A 145 5.66 33.94 4.62
CA ALA A 145 7.09 33.76 4.80
C ALA A 145 7.67 35.09 5.25
N ASP A 146 8.06 35.21 6.50
CA ASP A 146 9.15 36.13 6.82
C ASP A 146 10.35 35.69 5.98
N LEU A 147 10.74 36.52 5.03
CA LEU A 147 11.80 36.28 4.03
C LEU A 147 13.20 36.01 4.63
N LYS A 148 13.33 35.88 5.95
CA LYS A 148 14.56 35.67 6.72
C LYS A 148 14.71 34.28 7.34
N TYR A 149 13.82 33.32 7.01
CA TYR A 149 13.98 31.99 7.56
C TYR A 149 15.03 31.21 6.75
N ASP A 150 16.20 31.01 7.38
CA ASP A 150 17.21 30.11 6.83
C ASP A 150 16.72 28.67 7.01
N MET A 151 16.21 28.07 5.93
CA MET A 151 15.69 26.71 5.96
C MET A 151 16.85 25.72 6.14
N PRO A 152 16.79 24.79 7.09
CA PRO A 152 17.83 23.81 7.28
C PRO A 152 17.99 22.96 6.00
N GLU A 153 19.25 22.66 5.64
CA GLU A 153 19.57 21.85 4.47
C GLU A 153 18.98 20.42 4.55
N PHE A 154 18.82 19.93 5.78
CA PHE A 154 18.27 18.62 6.09
C PHE A 154 17.30 18.72 7.27
N PHE A 155 16.16 18.05 7.15
CA PHE A 155 15.13 18.01 8.19
C PHE A 155 14.40 16.67 8.17
N ILE A 156 14.18 16.09 9.35
CA ILE A 156 13.29 14.94 9.58
C ILE A 156 12.37 15.27 10.76
N ALA A 157 11.07 15.15 10.56
CA ALA A 157 10.07 15.46 11.57
C ALA A 157 10.25 14.64 12.86
N SER A 158 10.65 13.37 12.77
CA SER A 158 10.89 12.51 13.93
C SER A 158 12.07 12.95 14.80
N TYR A 159 13.02 13.73 14.27
CA TYR A 159 14.10 14.31 15.05
C TYR A 159 13.65 15.54 15.84
N LYS A 160 12.76 16.36 15.23
CA LYS A 160 12.19 17.52 15.93
C LYS A 160 11.14 17.11 16.96
N TRP A 161 10.36 16.07 16.67
CA TRP A 161 9.28 15.58 17.52
C TRP A 161 9.44 14.09 17.83
N PRO A 162 10.43 13.73 18.65
CA PRO A 162 10.73 12.33 18.95
C PRO A 162 9.58 11.65 19.70
N GLY A 163 9.15 10.51 19.19
CA GLY A 163 8.03 9.73 19.76
C GLY A 163 6.62 10.31 19.49
N TRP A 164 6.52 11.35 18.62
CA TRP A 164 5.25 11.92 18.20
C TRP A 164 4.94 11.66 16.73
N ILE A 165 5.94 11.25 15.96
CA ILE A 165 5.81 10.92 14.55
C ILE A 165 5.70 9.41 14.41
N HIS A 166 4.56 8.96 13.86
CA HIS A 166 4.27 7.55 13.70
C HIS A 166 4.97 6.96 12.48
N GLY A 167 5.44 5.73 12.64
CA GLY A 167 6.12 4.99 11.57
C GLY A 167 5.17 4.50 10.46
N PRO A 168 5.73 3.85 9.44
CA PRO A 168 4.97 3.29 8.33
C PRO A 168 4.05 2.17 8.81
N LEU A 169 2.82 2.16 8.27
CA LEU A 169 1.84 1.09 8.39
C LEU A 169 1.84 0.22 7.12
N ASP A 170 1.10 -0.88 7.14
CA ASP A 170 0.91 -1.74 5.96
C ASP A 170 -0.58 -1.85 5.62
N GLN A 171 -0.94 -1.36 4.44
CA GLN A 171 -2.31 -1.47 3.90
C GLN A 171 -2.59 -2.83 3.26
N HIS A 172 -1.57 -3.70 3.14
CA HIS A 172 -1.66 -5.01 2.47
C HIS A 172 -2.33 -4.88 1.07
N ASN A 173 -3.17 -5.85 0.70
CA ASN A 173 -3.92 -5.86 -0.57
C ASN A 173 -5.24 -5.06 -0.51
N CYS A 174 -5.23 -3.91 0.15
CA CYS A 174 -6.35 -3.00 0.27
C CYS A 174 -5.99 -1.65 -0.35
N ALA A 175 -6.73 -1.22 -1.36
CA ALA A 175 -6.51 0.06 -2.02
C ALA A 175 -6.94 1.24 -1.12
N ALA A 176 -6.20 1.49 -0.06
CA ALA A 176 -6.58 2.40 1.02
C ALA A 176 -5.52 3.45 1.39
N SER A 177 -4.56 3.77 0.49
CA SER A 177 -3.58 4.82 0.77
C SER A 177 -4.21 6.15 1.21
N TRP A 178 -5.40 6.46 0.68
CA TRP A 178 -6.21 7.59 1.08
C TRP A 178 -6.54 7.62 2.58
N ALA A 179 -6.86 6.47 3.17
CA ALA A 179 -7.22 6.34 4.58
C ALA A 179 -5.96 6.29 5.47
N PHE A 180 -4.95 5.52 5.06
CA PHE A 180 -3.71 5.36 5.81
C PHE A 180 -2.93 6.67 5.92
N SER A 181 -2.74 7.41 4.82
CA SER A 181 -2.04 8.69 4.85
C SER A 181 -2.81 9.75 5.63
N THR A 182 -4.15 9.81 5.50
CA THR A 182 -5.00 10.74 6.26
C THR A 182 -4.90 10.46 7.76
N ALA A 183 -5.07 9.21 8.19
CA ALA A 183 -5.01 8.83 9.60
C ALA A 183 -3.64 9.10 10.22
N THR A 184 -2.54 8.76 9.52
CA THR A 184 -1.19 8.95 10.06
C THR A 184 -0.75 10.40 10.09
N VAL A 185 -1.10 11.23 9.09
CA VAL A 185 -0.83 12.67 9.13
C VAL A 185 -1.61 13.33 10.25
N ALA A 186 -2.88 12.98 10.42
CA ALA A 186 -3.71 13.51 11.50
C ALA A 186 -3.14 13.12 12.87
N ALA A 187 -2.75 11.88 13.07
CA ALA A 187 -2.15 11.40 14.32
C ALA A 187 -0.89 12.17 14.70
N ASP A 188 0.04 12.35 13.76
CA ASP A 188 1.27 13.11 13.98
C ASP A 188 0.96 14.57 14.35
N ARG A 189 0.05 15.22 13.64
CA ARG A 189 -0.29 16.62 13.88
C ARG A 189 -1.06 16.82 15.18
N ILE A 190 -1.93 15.89 15.56
CA ILE A 190 -2.58 15.90 16.87
C ILE A 190 -1.52 15.74 17.97
N ALA A 191 -0.55 14.86 17.81
CA ALA A 191 0.53 14.69 18.77
C ALA A 191 1.36 15.98 18.93
N ILE A 192 1.73 16.62 17.82
CA ILE A 192 2.49 17.88 17.82
C ILE A 192 1.68 19.01 18.48
N HIS A 193 0.45 19.25 18.03
CA HIS A 193 -0.37 20.37 18.51
C HIS A 193 -0.84 20.18 19.95
N SER A 194 -0.95 18.93 20.42
CA SER A 194 -1.21 18.62 21.84
C SER A 194 0.05 18.63 22.70
N MET A 195 1.22 18.98 22.14
CA MET A 195 2.53 18.89 22.81
C MET A 195 2.79 17.51 23.42
N GLY A 196 2.48 16.46 22.67
CA GLY A 196 2.68 15.07 23.06
C GLY A 196 1.67 14.51 24.06
N ARG A 197 0.62 15.26 24.42
CA ARG A 197 -0.43 14.77 25.33
C ARG A 197 -1.30 13.67 24.68
N ARG A 198 -1.48 13.73 23.37
CA ARG A 198 -2.25 12.77 22.57
C ARG A 198 -1.34 12.18 21.50
N LYS A 199 -0.91 10.93 21.68
CA LYS A 199 0.04 10.24 20.79
C LYS A 199 -0.53 8.96 20.17
N ALA A 200 -1.84 8.76 20.23
CA ALA A 200 -2.45 7.57 19.68
C ALA A 200 -2.35 7.54 18.15
N ASN A 201 -1.95 6.39 17.59
CA ASN A 201 -2.16 6.11 16.18
C ASN A 201 -3.65 6.13 15.87
N LEU A 202 -4.07 6.87 14.85
CA LEU A 202 -5.47 6.85 14.44
C LEU A 202 -5.76 5.68 13.50
N SER A 203 -6.98 5.16 13.58
CA SER A 203 -7.40 3.98 12.85
C SER A 203 -7.71 4.29 11.36
N PRO A 204 -6.95 3.75 10.40
CA PRO A 204 -7.36 3.76 8.99
C PRO A 204 -8.63 2.94 8.77
N GLN A 205 -8.83 1.85 9.54
CA GLN A 205 -10.01 1.00 9.46
C GLN A 205 -11.29 1.77 9.74
N ASN A 206 -11.25 2.70 10.68
CA ASN A 206 -12.41 3.56 11.00
C ASN A 206 -12.83 4.41 9.79
N LEU A 207 -11.87 4.92 9.00
CA LEU A 207 -12.17 5.60 7.73
C LEU A 207 -12.72 4.63 6.70
N ILE A 208 -12.06 3.49 6.48
CA ILE A 208 -12.40 2.49 5.46
C ILE A 208 -13.83 1.97 5.65
N SER A 209 -14.23 1.72 6.89
CA SER A 209 -15.53 1.11 7.19
C SER A 209 -16.64 2.13 7.42
N CYS A 210 -16.33 3.33 7.89
CA CYS A 210 -17.34 4.27 8.40
C CYS A 210 -17.54 5.53 7.53
N ASP A 211 -16.61 5.86 6.62
CA ASP A 211 -16.81 7.00 5.72
C ASP A 211 -17.78 6.64 4.59
N THR A 212 -19.06 6.97 4.80
CA THR A 212 -20.13 6.70 3.83
C THR A 212 -19.98 7.45 2.51
N LYS A 213 -19.19 8.52 2.47
CA LYS A 213 -18.85 9.25 1.24
C LYS A 213 -17.74 8.59 0.44
N ASN A 214 -17.02 7.63 1.05
CA ASN A 214 -16.06 6.73 0.42
C ASN A 214 -16.59 5.29 0.46
N PRO A 215 -17.66 4.97 -0.26
CA PRO A 215 -18.35 3.69 -0.12
C PRO A 215 -17.57 2.50 -0.65
N ASN A 216 -16.40 2.70 -1.25
CA ASN A 216 -15.65 1.65 -1.93
C ASN A 216 -14.67 0.88 -1.01
N GLY A 217 -14.48 1.31 0.26
CA GLY A 217 -13.62 0.63 1.23
C GLY A 217 -12.20 0.38 0.69
N CYS A 218 -11.84 -0.89 0.51
CA CYS A 218 -10.55 -1.32 -0.05
C CYS A 218 -10.44 -1.18 -1.60
N SER A 219 -11.42 -0.60 -2.28
CA SER A 219 -11.39 -0.38 -3.73
C SER A 219 -11.10 1.08 -4.11
N GLY A 220 -10.56 1.85 -3.20
CA GLY A 220 -10.17 3.24 -3.39
C GLY A 220 -11.12 4.24 -2.75
N GLY A 221 -10.58 5.42 -2.43
CA GLY A 221 -11.34 6.50 -1.81
C GLY A 221 -10.73 7.89 -2.04
N ARG A 222 -11.50 8.89 -1.68
CA ARG A 222 -11.20 10.31 -1.85
C ARG A 222 -10.64 10.89 -0.58
N ILE A 223 -9.54 11.62 -0.68
CA ILE A 223 -8.90 12.25 0.48
C ILE A 223 -9.75 13.37 1.09
N ASP A 224 -10.50 14.13 0.25
CA ASP A 224 -11.39 15.19 0.75
C ASP A 224 -12.51 14.63 1.61
N SER A 225 -13.08 13.49 1.23
CA SER A 225 -14.08 12.80 2.05
C SER A 225 -13.48 12.32 3.37
N ALA A 226 -12.28 11.71 3.33
CA ALA A 226 -11.59 11.25 4.52
C ALA A 226 -11.34 12.41 5.53
N TRP A 227 -10.84 13.55 5.05
CA TRP A 227 -10.64 14.74 5.89
C TRP A 227 -11.95 15.33 6.39
N TRP A 228 -13.00 15.33 5.55
CA TRP A 228 -14.34 15.74 5.97
C TRP A 228 -14.87 14.85 7.09
N TYR A 229 -14.73 13.51 6.93
CA TYR A 229 -15.12 12.54 7.94
C TYR A 229 -14.38 12.76 9.26
N LEU A 230 -13.06 12.89 9.20
CA LEU A 230 -12.22 13.09 10.38
C LEU A 230 -12.55 14.40 11.11
N ARG A 231 -12.88 15.47 10.38
CA ARG A 231 -13.33 16.73 10.96
C ARG A 231 -14.67 16.61 11.69
N HIS A 232 -15.64 15.91 11.10
CA HIS A 232 -17.03 15.90 11.59
C HIS A 232 -17.33 14.73 12.52
N HIS A 233 -16.70 13.61 12.33
CA HIS A 233 -16.92 12.38 13.08
C HIS A 233 -15.74 12.00 13.96
N GLY A 234 -14.52 12.32 13.52
CA GLY A 234 -13.30 11.91 14.19
C GLY A 234 -12.97 10.44 14.01
N LEU A 235 -11.83 10.04 14.55
CA LEU A 235 -11.35 8.66 14.53
C LEU A 235 -10.97 8.19 15.93
N VAL A 236 -11.17 6.90 16.18
CA VAL A 236 -10.60 6.22 17.35
C VAL A 236 -9.15 5.81 17.06
N SER A 237 -8.47 5.31 18.08
CA SER A 237 -7.11 4.79 17.93
C SER A 237 -7.08 3.50 17.10
N ASN A 238 -5.93 3.22 16.50
CA ASN A 238 -5.71 1.96 15.77
C ASN A 238 -5.70 0.73 16.70
N GLU A 239 -5.35 0.92 17.97
CA GLU A 239 -5.46 -0.12 18.98
C GLU A 239 -6.93 -0.47 19.27
N CYS A 240 -7.82 0.54 19.27
CA CYS A 240 -9.26 0.35 19.47
C CYS A 240 -9.92 -0.32 18.26
N TYR A 241 -9.62 0.14 17.05
CA TYR A 241 -10.15 -0.41 15.80
C TYR A 241 -9.01 -0.72 14.83
N PRO A 242 -8.31 -1.86 15.04
CA PRO A 242 -7.17 -2.22 14.21
C PRO A 242 -7.58 -2.49 12.77
N PHE A 243 -6.64 -2.22 11.84
CA PHE A 243 -6.83 -2.59 10.45
C PHE A 243 -6.84 -4.12 10.31
N SER A 244 -7.83 -4.63 9.58
CA SER A 244 -7.97 -6.05 9.28
C SER A 244 -8.32 -6.25 7.82
N MET A 245 -7.67 -7.23 7.19
CA MET A 245 -8.03 -7.72 5.85
C MET A 245 -9.20 -8.69 5.89
N ASP A 246 -9.66 -9.09 7.07
CA ASP A 246 -10.79 -9.99 7.23
C ASP A 246 -12.06 -9.29 6.76
N TYR A 247 -12.71 -9.85 5.76
CA TYR A 247 -13.99 -9.33 5.22
C TYR A 247 -15.10 -9.23 6.27
N LYS A 248 -14.94 -9.85 7.44
CA LYS A 248 -15.81 -9.65 8.61
C LYS A 248 -15.91 -8.20 9.06
N TYR A 249 -14.87 -7.41 8.83
CA TYR A 249 -14.80 -5.99 9.13
C TYR A 249 -14.75 -5.14 7.85
N GLY A 250 -15.17 -5.72 6.72
CA GLY A 250 -15.23 -5.07 5.43
C GLY A 250 -16.22 -3.90 5.42
N LYS A 251 -16.28 -3.23 4.30
CA LYS A 251 -17.05 -2.05 3.94
C LYS A 251 -18.46 -1.95 4.56
N ASP A 252 -19.11 -3.07 4.83
CA ASP A 252 -20.54 -3.09 5.12
C ASP A 252 -20.91 -2.90 6.60
N THR A 253 -19.93 -2.88 7.52
CA THR A 253 -20.23 -2.76 8.95
C THR A 253 -19.28 -1.78 9.64
N CYS A 254 -19.72 -0.53 9.76
CA CYS A 254 -19.05 0.46 10.60
C CYS A 254 -19.23 0.08 12.09
N MET A 255 -18.15 -0.34 12.73
CA MET A 255 -18.18 -0.72 14.15
C MET A 255 -17.88 0.43 15.10
N MET A 256 -17.49 1.61 14.60
CA MET A 256 -17.05 2.75 15.41
C MET A 256 -17.61 4.08 14.92
N ALA A 257 -18.91 4.17 14.77
CA ALA A 257 -19.58 5.44 14.51
C ALA A 257 -19.46 6.39 15.73
N SER A 258 -19.51 7.68 15.50
CA SER A 258 -19.50 8.68 16.57
C SER A 258 -20.77 9.53 16.55
N ARG A 259 -21.22 9.95 17.73
CA ARG A 259 -22.35 10.88 17.93
C ARG A 259 -21.93 12.15 18.65
N PRO A 260 -22.60 13.28 18.41
CA PRO A 260 -22.39 14.50 19.21
C PRO A 260 -22.66 14.23 20.68
N ALA A 261 -21.82 14.78 21.56
CA ALA A 261 -21.94 14.66 23.00
C ALA A 261 -22.28 15.97 23.70
N GLY A 262 -22.54 17.03 22.93
CA GLY A 262 -22.62 18.41 23.43
C GLY A 262 -21.25 19.08 23.52
N ASN A 263 -21.21 20.38 23.67
CA ASN A 263 -19.98 21.20 23.81
C ASN A 263 -18.90 20.92 22.74
N GLY A 264 -19.30 20.58 21.52
CA GLY A 264 -18.37 20.27 20.42
C GLY A 264 -17.62 18.93 20.56
N LYS A 265 -17.89 18.15 21.60
CA LYS A 265 -17.31 16.81 21.80
C LYS A 265 -18.11 15.75 21.05
N ARG A 266 -17.45 14.64 20.77
CA ARG A 266 -18.08 13.44 20.20
C ARG A 266 -17.67 12.21 21.02
N HIS A 267 -18.58 11.25 21.12
CA HIS A 267 -18.32 9.95 21.73
C HIS A 267 -18.50 8.85 20.69
N ALA A 268 -17.70 7.81 20.80
CA ALA A 268 -17.94 6.57 20.07
C ALA A 268 -19.27 5.95 20.52
N THR A 269 -20.00 5.38 19.57
CA THR A 269 -21.31 4.77 19.83
C THR A 269 -21.20 3.36 20.39
N MET A 270 -20.03 2.73 20.27
CA MET A 270 -19.79 1.34 20.64
C MET A 270 -18.46 1.21 21.40
N THR A 271 -18.29 0.11 22.09
CA THR A 271 -17.00 -0.32 22.64
C THR A 271 -16.01 -0.63 21.52
N CYS A 272 -14.73 -0.64 21.83
CA CYS A 272 -13.70 -0.98 20.85
C CYS A 272 -13.91 -2.40 20.28
N PRO A 273 -13.79 -2.60 18.94
CA PRO A 273 -13.74 -3.94 18.36
C PRO A 273 -12.66 -4.82 18.97
N ASN A 274 -11.52 -4.23 19.32
CA ASN A 274 -10.51 -4.88 20.15
C ASN A 274 -10.91 -4.80 21.61
N SER A 275 -11.45 -5.89 22.16
CA SER A 275 -11.96 -5.98 23.54
C SER A 275 -10.91 -5.76 24.63
N VAL A 276 -9.63 -5.80 24.30
CA VAL A 276 -8.53 -5.53 25.26
C VAL A 276 -8.36 -4.04 25.50
N VAL A 277 -8.85 -3.20 24.61
CA VAL A 277 -8.72 -1.74 24.67
C VAL A 277 -9.98 -1.11 25.21
N ASN A 278 -9.87 -0.45 26.36
CA ASN A 278 -11.00 0.22 27.02
C ASN A 278 -11.26 1.62 26.49
N SER A 279 -10.25 2.30 25.93
CA SER A 279 -10.38 3.67 25.45
C SER A 279 -10.90 3.72 24.01
N ASN A 280 -12.12 4.20 23.85
CA ASN A 280 -12.74 4.52 22.56
C ASN A 280 -12.78 6.04 22.30
N GLU A 281 -11.79 6.75 22.78
CA GLU A 281 -11.68 8.22 22.62
C GLU A 281 -11.65 8.60 21.14
N ILE A 282 -12.43 9.61 20.78
CA ILE A 282 -12.51 10.18 19.43
C ILE A 282 -11.54 11.36 19.30
N SER A 283 -10.69 11.32 18.30
CA SER A 283 -9.82 12.43 17.92
C SER A 283 -10.38 13.16 16.69
N LEU A 284 -10.43 14.48 16.77
CA LEU A 284 -10.93 15.37 15.72
C LEU A 284 -9.80 16.26 15.19
N CYS A 285 -9.97 16.76 13.98
CA CYS A 285 -9.11 17.79 13.38
C CYS A 285 -9.93 19.02 12.97
N THR A 286 -9.23 20.15 12.79
CA THR A 286 -9.78 21.35 12.15
C THR A 286 -10.05 21.08 10.65
N PRO A 287 -10.68 22.03 9.92
CA PRO A 287 -10.74 21.93 8.47
C PRO A 287 -9.36 21.72 7.85
N PRO A 288 -9.23 20.79 6.91
CA PRO A 288 -8.00 20.64 6.15
C PRO A 288 -7.78 21.87 5.28
N TYR A 289 -6.53 22.20 5.02
CA TYR A 289 -6.14 23.28 4.14
C TYR A 289 -5.09 22.82 3.12
N ARG A 290 -5.11 23.46 1.96
CA ARG A 290 -4.12 23.23 0.94
C ARG A 290 -2.89 24.08 1.20
N ILE A 291 -1.71 23.52 0.99
CA ILE A 291 -0.43 24.22 0.95
C ILE A 291 -0.11 24.53 -0.52
N PRO A 292 0.43 25.72 -0.86
CA PRO A 292 0.85 26.03 -2.22
C PRO A 292 1.82 24.99 -2.76
N SER A 293 1.74 24.72 -4.08
CA SER A 293 2.69 23.86 -4.79
C SER A 293 4.05 24.58 -4.98
N ASN A 294 4.69 24.85 -3.86
CA ASN A 294 5.98 25.55 -3.79
C ASN A 294 6.87 24.87 -2.75
N GLU A 295 8.08 24.55 -3.14
CA GLU A 295 9.05 23.85 -2.31
C GLU A 295 9.23 24.49 -0.93
N THR A 296 9.44 25.80 -0.88
CA THR A 296 9.69 26.54 0.35
C THR A 296 8.46 26.55 1.27
N GLU A 297 7.26 26.74 0.73
CA GLU A 297 6.01 26.71 1.49
C GLU A 297 5.76 25.32 2.11
N ILE A 298 6.03 24.26 1.36
CA ILE A 298 5.90 22.88 1.84
C ILE A 298 6.92 22.61 2.95
N MET A 299 8.17 23.00 2.77
CA MET A 299 9.24 22.86 3.77
C MET A 299 8.88 23.60 5.06
N LYS A 300 8.42 24.85 4.96
CA LYS A 300 8.02 25.68 6.10
C LYS A 300 6.88 25.04 6.87
N GLU A 301 5.86 24.59 6.16
CA GLU A 301 4.71 23.92 6.76
C GLU A 301 5.11 22.67 7.54
N ILE A 302 5.97 21.81 6.95
CA ILE A 302 6.47 20.61 7.62
C ILE A 302 7.32 20.99 8.84
N LEU A 303 8.18 22.03 8.70
CA LEU A 303 9.08 22.48 9.77
C LEU A 303 8.29 23.00 10.98
N GLU A 304 7.26 23.78 10.75
CA GLU A 304 6.51 24.46 11.81
C GLU A 304 5.40 23.59 12.41
N ASN A 305 4.64 22.91 11.54
CA ASN A 305 3.37 22.28 11.89
C ASN A 305 3.39 20.75 11.82
N GLY A 306 4.46 20.16 11.27
CA GLY A 306 4.62 18.72 11.17
C GLY A 306 4.27 18.13 9.80
N PRO A 307 4.26 16.81 9.68
CA PRO A 307 4.05 16.11 8.41
C PRO A 307 2.78 16.51 7.67
N VAL A 308 2.83 16.43 6.33
CA VAL A 308 1.71 16.75 5.44
C VAL A 308 1.34 15.54 4.57
N GLN A 309 0.10 15.50 4.10
CA GLN A 309 -0.33 14.53 3.11
C GLN A 309 0.00 15.05 1.71
N ALA A 310 0.62 14.19 0.89
CA ALA A 310 0.87 14.45 -0.52
C ALA A 310 0.19 13.39 -1.39
N VAL A 311 -0.24 13.80 -2.58
CA VAL A 311 -0.79 12.89 -3.61
C VAL A 311 0.20 12.83 -4.76
N MET A 312 0.49 11.60 -5.24
CA MET A 312 1.42 11.38 -6.34
C MET A 312 0.90 10.34 -7.33
N GLN A 313 1.48 10.37 -8.53
CA GLN A 313 1.31 9.30 -9.51
C GLN A 313 2.38 8.23 -9.28
N VAL A 314 1.95 6.98 -9.22
CA VAL A 314 2.84 5.82 -9.07
C VAL A 314 2.95 5.10 -10.40
N HIS A 315 4.18 5.01 -10.91
CA HIS A 315 4.56 4.25 -12.09
C HIS A 315 5.01 2.84 -11.74
N GLY A 316 5.09 1.95 -12.71
CA GLY A 316 5.42 0.54 -12.48
C GLY A 316 6.77 0.32 -11.80
N ASP A 317 7.77 1.17 -12.09
CA ASP A 317 9.10 1.07 -11.50
C ASP A 317 9.15 1.49 -10.02
N PHE A 318 8.20 2.33 -9.55
CA PHE A 318 8.13 2.73 -8.15
C PHE A 318 7.88 1.55 -7.19
N PHE A 319 7.13 0.54 -7.62
CA PHE A 319 6.91 -0.67 -6.81
C PHE A 319 8.22 -1.40 -6.48
N LEU A 320 9.21 -1.25 -7.34
CA LEU A 320 10.52 -1.89 -7.22
C LEU A 320 11.54 -1.07 -6.41
N TYR A 321 11.20 0.16 -6.01
CA TYR A 321 12.11 1.05 -5.30
C TYR A 321 12.63 0.42 -4.00
N LYS A 322 13.94 0.40 -3.82
CA LYS A 322 14.61 -0.08 -2.62
C LYS A 322 15.22 1.05 -1.79
N GLU A 323 16.08 1.84 -2.41
CA GLU A 323 16.80 2.94 -1.74
C GLU A 323 17.33 3.95 -2.75
N GLY A 324 17.67 5.16 -2.30
CA GLY A 324 18.16 6.25 -3.13
C GLY A 324 17.13 7.34 -3.36
N ILE A 325 17.36 8.24 -4.32
CA ILE A 325 16.41 9.31 -4.64
C ILE A 325 15.62 8.89 -5.87
N TYR A 326 14.34 8.51 -5.66
CA TYR A 326 13.46 8.09 -6.74
C TYR A 326 13.24 9.19 -7.76
N ARG A 327 13.31 8.81 -9.01
CA ARG A 327 12.89 9.53 -10.20
C ARG A 327 12.31 8.50 -11.17
N TYR A 328 11.19 8.81 -11.79
CA TYR A 328 10.62 7.95 -12.83
C TYR A 328 11.61 7.71 -13.94
N THR A 329 11.94 6.45 -14.20
CA THR A 329 13.10 6.08 -15.02
C THR A 329 12.81 6.11 -16.52
N ASN A 330 13.86 6.42 -17.32
CA ASN A 330 13.79 6.26 -18.76
C ASN A 330 13.64 4.78 -19.19
N VAL A 331 13.95 3.83 -18.30
CA VAL A 331 13.71 2.40 -18.53
C VAL A 331 12.20 2.15 -18.56
N ALA A 332 11.49 2.61 -17.54
CA ALA A 332 10.03 2.47 -17.47
C ALA A 332 9.31 3.29 -18.55
N LYS A 333 9.80 4.50 -18.88
CA LYS A 333 9.24 5.34 -19.97
C LYS A 333 9.35 4.73 -21.38
N ARG A 334 10.27 3.77 -21.58
CA ARG A 334 10.45 3.07 -22.87
C ARG A 334 9.69 1.75 -22.98
N MET A 335 9.00 1.34 -21.92
CA MET A 335 8.10 0.20 -21.99
C MET A 335 6.97 0.48 -23.02
N PRO A 336 6.38 -0.56 -23.63
CA PRO A 336 5.20 -0.39 -24.46
C PRO A 336 4.12 0.43 -23.75
N GLU A 337 3.36 1.24 -24.47
CA GLU A 337 2.38 2.17 -23.89
C GLU A 337 1.37 1.47 -22.96
N ASN A 338 0.95 0.26 -23.32
CA ASN A 338 0.07 -0.57 -22.49
C ASN A 338 0.70 -1.00 -21.16
N ASP A 339 2.04 -0.95 -21.04
CA ASP A 339 2.83 -1.35 -19.89
C ASP A 339 3.24 -0.15 -19.03
N GLN A 340 2.95 1.08 -19.48
CA GLN A 340 3.22 2.34 -18.79
C GLN A 340 2.07 2.77 -17.87
N LYS A 341 1.27 1.84 -17.40
CA LYS A 341 0.15 2.14 -16.50
C LYS A 341 0.63 2.81 -15.23
N GLN A 342 -0.19 3.72 -14.74
CA GLN A 342 0.05 4.44 -13.50
C GLN A 342 -1.25 4.55 -12.69
N GLY A 343 -1.10 4.83 -11.40
CA GLY A 343 -2.25 5.07 -10.53
C GLY A 343 -1.94 6.11 -9.47
N THR A 344 -2.99 6.65 -8.87
CA THR A 344 -2.87 7.71 -7.86
C THR A 344 -2.72 7.10 -6.47
N HIS A 345 -1.79 7.63 -5.71
CA HIS A 345 -1.41 7.19 -4.37
C HIS A 345 -1.22 8.38 -3.45
N SER A 346 -1.45 8.23 -2.18
CA SER A 346 -1.17 9.28 -1.21
C SER A 346 -0.23 8.79 -0.12
N VAL A 347 0.67 9.70 0.27
CA VAL A 347 1.78 9.43 1.19
C VAL A 347 1.89 10.55 2.23
N LYS A 348 2.71 10.34 3.24
CA LYS A 348 3.04 11.31 4.27
C LYS A 348 4.43 11.88 4.02
N LEU A 349 4.56 13.18 3.72
CA LEU A 349 5.84 13.86 3.67
C LEU A 349 6.30 14.23 5.10
N THR A 350 7.52 13.80 5.45
CA THR A 350 8.05 13.92 6.81
C THR A 350 9.34 14.72 6.89
N GLY A 351 9.91 15.11 5.76
CA GLY A 351 11.17 15.83 5.75
C GLY A 351 11.76 16.01 4.37
N TRP A 352 12.99 16.48 4.36
CA TRP A 352 13.76 16.74 3.14
C TRP A 352 15.26 16.72 3.39
N GLY A 353 16.00 16.71 2.32
CA GLY A 353 17.44 16.83 2.34
C GLY A 353 18.00 17.03 0.94
N HIS A 354 19.31 16.85 0.86
CA HIS A 354 20.02 16.76 -0.41
C HIS A 354 21.21 15.80 -0.28
N GLN A 355 21.62 15.24 -1.39
CA GLN A 355 22.86 14.45 -1.50
C GLN A 355 23.52 14.69 -2.84
N LYS A 356 24.79 14.27 -3.00
CA LYS A 356 25.43 14.26 -4.31
C LYS A 356 24.85 13.14 -5.16
N GLY A 357 24.41 13.48 -6.36
CA GLY A 357 23.98 12.52 -7.37
C GLY A 357 25.14 11.78 -8.02
N PRO A 358 24.86 10.83 -8.93
CA PRO A 358 25.89 10.08 -9.66
C PRO A 358 26.83 10.98 -10.49
N ASP A 359 26.34 12.13 -10.93
CA ASP A 359 27.08 13.14 -11.69
C ASP A 359 27.81 14.14 -10.79
N GLY A 360 27.83 13.94 -9.47
CA GLY A 360 28.43 14.80 -8.47
C GLY A 360 27.64 16.08 -8.14
N LYS A 361 26.53 16.35 -8.84
CA LYS A 361 25.65 17.48 -8.55
C LYS A 361 24.81 17.27 -7.31
N LYS A 362 24.42 18.38 -6.67
CA LYS A 362 23.50 18.37 -5.52
C LYS A 362 22.09 18.03 -6.00
N VAL A 363 21.53 16.91 -5.54
CA VAL A 363 20.16 16.48 -5.79
C VAL A 363 19.35 16.67 -4.52
N LYS A 364 18.30 17.48 -4.60
CA LYS A 364 17.36 17.73 -3.50
C LYS A 364 16.31 16.62 -3.47
N PHE A 365 15.84 16.24 -2.26
CA PHE A 365 14.82 15.22 -2.11
C PHE A 365 13.83 15.53 -0.99
N TRP A 366 12.61 15.02 -1.13
CA TRP A 366 11.66 14.81 -0.05
C TRP A 366 11.88 13.46 0.60
N ILE A 367 11.57 13.37 1.90
CA ILE A 367 11.44 12.12 2.64
C ILE A 367 9.94 11.88 2.84
N ALA A 368 9.46 10.74 2.37
CA ALA A 368 8.07 10.36 2.45
C ALA A 368 7.90 8.99 3.10
N THR A 369 6.88 8.85 3.94
CA THR A 369 6.46 7.56 4.52
C THR A 369 5.33 6.97 3.68
N ASN A 370 5.53 5.72 3.24
CA ASN A 370 4.56 4.94 2.49
C ASN A 370 3.69 4.09 3.42
N SER A 371 2.68 3.43 2.87
CA SER A 371 1.76 2.53 3.58
C SER A 371 1.85 1.08 3.10
N TRP A 372 3.04 0.63 2.69
CA TRP A 372 3.27 -0.74 2.22
C TRP A 372 4.10 -1.59 3.20
N GLY A 373 4.18 -1.19 4.47
CA GLY A 373 4.97 -1.88 5.49
C GLY A 373 6.46 -1.53 5.46
N LYS A 374 7.16 -1.94 6.52
CA LYS A 374 8.61 -1.69 6.68
C LYS A 374 9.49 -2.53 5.75
N TRP A 375 8.93 -3.55 5.14
CA TRP A 375 9.65 -4.44 4.21
C TRP A 375 9.94 -3.78 2.85
N TRP A 376 9.23 -2.71 2.48
CA TRP A 376 9.39 -1.97 1.24
C TRP A 376 10.24 -0.71 1.44
N GLY A 377 11.06 -0.37 0.42
CA GLY A 377 11.84 0.85 0.38
C GLY A 377 12.84 0.97 1.53
N GLU A 378 13.07 2.19 1.99
CA GLU A 378 13.93 2.53 3.13
C GLU A 378 13.15 2.37 4.44
N ASN A 379 12.95 1.13 4.90
CA ASN A 379 12.14 0.78 6.09
C ASN A 379 10.70 1.35 6.04
N GLY A 380 10.05 1.25 4.88
CA GLY A 380 8.69 1.74 4.66
C GLY A 380 8.61 3.20 4.24
N SER A 381 9.73 3.86 4.06
CA SER A 381 9.86 5.22 3.56
C SER A 381 10.59 5.24 2.20
N PHE A 382 10.58 6.39 1.56
CA PHE A 382 11.32 6.60 0.33
C PHE A 382 11.77 8.05 0.22
N ARG A 383 12.78 8.27 -0.60
CA ARG A 383 13.23 9.61 -1.00
C ARG A 383 12.86 9.85 -2.45
N ILE A 384 12.33 11.01 -2.77
CA ILE A 384 11.90 11.40 -4.11
C ILE A 384 12.42 12.80 -4.44
N VAL A 385 12.77 13.05 -5.69
CA VAL A 385 13.27 14.34 -6.13
C VAL A 385 12.36 15.49 -5.70
N ARG A 386 12.97 16.57 -5.15
CA ARG A 386 12.31 17.76 -4.63
C ARG A 386 12.55 18.97 -5.52
N GLY A 387 11.51 19.80 -5.72
CA GLY A 387 11.55 21.06 -6.47
C GLY A 387 11.33 20.87 -7.99
N GLU A 388 11.03 19.65 -8.43
CA GLU A 388 10.75 19.34 -9.84
C GLU A 388 9.36 18.74 -10.04
N ASN A 389 8.54 18.68 -8.99
CA ASN A 389 7.23 18.03 -8.97
C ASN A 389 7.27 16.59 -9.53
N GLU A 390 8.31 15.84 -9.16
CA GLU A 390 8.50 14.45 -9.61
C GLU A 390 7.27 13.62 -9.26
N SER A 391 6.74 12.87 -10.23
CA SER A 391 5.52 12.07 -10.08
C SER A 391 4.31 12.87 -9.54
N GLY A 392 4.30 14.19 -9.68
CA GLY A 392 3.24 15.08 -9.21
C GLY A 392 3.17 15.27 -7.69
N ILE A 393 4.19 14.85 -6.93
CA ILE A 393 4.14 14.81 -5.46
C ILE A 393 3.96 16.19 -4.81
N GLU A 394 4.34 17.28 -5.47
CA GLU A 394 4.21 18.64 -4.96
C GLU A 394 2.91 19.32 -5.39
N GLN A 395 2.10 18.68 -6.23
CA GLN A 395 0.91 19.30 -6.84
C GLN A 395 -0.24 19.50 -5.84
N LEU A 396 -0.48 18.51 -4.99
CA LEU A 396 -1.52 18.58 -3.97
C LEU A 396 -0.97 18.18 -2.61
N ILE A 397 -0.78 19.18 -1.77
CA ILE A 397 -0.31 19.04 -0.40
C ILE A 397 -1.40 19.51 0.56
N ILE A 398 -1.73 18.69 1.54
CA ILE A 398 -2.77 18.97 2.53
C ILE A 398 -2.18 18.92 3.94
N GLY A 399 -2.46 19.99 4.69
CA GLY A 399 -2.23 20.10 6.12
C GLY A 399 -3.54 20.17 6.91
N VAL A 400 -3.42 19.96 8.21
CA VAL A 400 -4.53 20.05 9.16
C VAL A 400 -4.00 20.48 10.53
N TRP A 401 -4.81 21.15 11.34
CA TRP A 401 -4.50 21.37 12.75
C TRP A 401 -5.16 20.29 13.60
N GLY A 402 -4.43 19.73 14.53
CA GLY A 402 -5.03 18.87 15.56
C GLY A 402 -5.96 19.72 16.43
N GLN A 403 -7.16 19.24 16.67
CA GLN A 403 -8.04 19.87 17.62
C GLN A 403 -7.62 19.43 19.02
N SER A 404 -6.92 20.30 19.75
CA SER A 404 -6.80 20.15 21.20
C SER A 404 -8.20 20.39 21.76
N GLY A 405 -8.85 19.35 22.26
CA GLY A 405 -10.11 19.52 22.99
C GLY A 405 -9.89 20.52 24.14
N PRO A 406 -10.93 21.20 24.61
CA PRO A 406 -10.83 22.02 25.81
C PRO A 406 -10.28 21.18 26.94
N ASN A 407 -9.33 21.74 27.70
CA ASN A 407 -8.77 21.19 28.93
C ASN A 407 -9.85 20.76 29.90
#